data_fc722eb6ed6177c120cefc12b3de74fd
#
_entry.id   fc722eb6ed6177c120cefc12b3de74fd
#
_cell.length_a   1.000
_cell.length_b   1.000
_cell.length_c   1.000
_cell.angle_alpha   90.00
_cell.angle_beta   90.00
_cell.angle_gamma   90.00
#
_symmetry.space_group_name_H-M   'P 1'
#
loop_
_entity.id
_entity.type
_entity.pdbx_description
1 polymer ?
#
loop_
_entity_poly.entity_id
_entity_poly.type
_entity_poly.pdbx_seq_one_letter_code
_entity_poly.pdbx_strand_id
1 'polypeptide(L)'
;MIPQVTVSDRLKNYYELTKPKIWYLLVFTAFGSAITASYSTDNFLTPIQWIFLLVGIIAGSAAADALTGYNDRDIDAIMDRTKARPIPSGRITPRNALIFGLFLAAISLFCAWSINYLTLGLMAFGLFDNIIVYSKWLKRKSQTNIILGGFSGAVPALIGYVAVTTENIEIGLAMAALVFFWIPTHIWSLALHVKKDYTKAGVPMLPVVAGEKKSVQVIAGTTLLMVIISLIPYFLNQFGMIYFVTAILGGIVMIVTSLWLLARPSEKASWFLFKISSPYLTALFVAFMVDAIFH
;
A
#
# COMPACT_ATOMS: atom_id res chain seq x y z
N MET A 1 -21.07 23.91 28.28
CA MET A 1 -20.72 22.51 28.65
C MET A 1 -19.81 21.96 27.58
N ILE A 2 -18.57 21.57 27.93
CA ILE A 2 -17.71 20.85 27.02
C ILE A 2 -18.30 19.43 26.87
N PRO A 3 -18.65 18.96 25.66
CA PRO A 3 -19.22 17.63 25.49
C PRO A 3 -18.21 16.60 26.04
N GLN A 4 -18.66 15.76 26.96
CA GLN A 4 -17.81 14.67 27.48
C GLN A 4 -17.54 13.68 26.34
N VAL A 5 -16.24 13.53 25.97
CA VAL A 5 -15.82 12.56 24.97
C VAL A 5 -16.06 11.16 25.51
N THR A 6 -16.98 10.42 24.89
CA THR A 6 -17.34 9.05 25.27
C THR A 6 -16.20 8.06 24.97
N VAL A 7 -16.24 6.86 25.57
CA VAL A 7 -15.29 5.77 25.24
C VAL A 7 -15.43 5.38 23.76
N SER A 8 -16.65 5.36 23.23
CA SER A 8 -16.94 5.10 21.81
C SER A 8 -16.27 6.11 20.89
N ASP A 9 -16.31 7.41 21.23
CA ASP A 9 -15.63 8.45 20.44
C ASP A 9 -14.12 8.28 20.45
N ARG A 10 -13.55 7.89 21.58
CA ARG A 10 -12.10 7.60 21.68
C ARG A 10 -11.71 6.43 20.79
N LEU A 11 -12.42 5.31 20.86
CA LEU A 11 -12.15 4.13 20.02
C LEU A 11 -12.26 4.49 18.52
N LYS A 12 -13.31 5.23 18.14
CA LYS A 12 -13.50 5.71 16.76
C LYS A 12 -12.33 6.58 16.30
N ASN A 13 -11.82 7.48 17.13
CA ASN A 13 -10.69 8.34 16.80
C ASN A 13 -9.41 7.53 16.61
N TYR A 14 -9.12 6.54 17.46
CA TYR A 14 -7.96 5.66 17.28
C TYR A 14 -8.11 4.76 16.03
N TYR A 15 -9.30 4.25 15.75
CA TYR A 15 -9.57 3.51 14.51
C TYR A 15 -9.36 4.40 13.28
N GLU A 16 -9.85 5.64 13.28
CA GLU A 16 -9.61 6.60 12.19
C GLU A 16 -8.11 6.93 12.02
N LEU A 17 -7.35 7.00 13.12
CA LEU A 17 -5.90 7.23 13.09
C LEU A 17 -5.16 6.13 12.31
N THR A 18 -5.61 4.89 12.37
CA THR A 18 -5.02 3.75 11.64
C THR A 18 -5.33 3.74 10.15
N LYS A 19 -6.16 4.67 9.63
CA LYS A 19 -6.57 4.77 8.22
C LYS A 19 -7.03 3.44 7.62
N PRO A 20 -8.09 2.81 8.13
CA PRO A 20 -8.48 1.43 7.77
C PRO A 20 -8.67 1.19 6.27
N LYS A 21 -9.07 2.22 5.51
CA LYS A 21 -9.21 2.14 4.04
C LYS A 21 -7.89 1.86 3.32
N ILE A 22 -6.75 2.05 3.97
CA ILE A 22 -5.41 1.77 3.40
C ILE A 22 -4.99 0.34 3.73
N TRP A 23 -5.02 -0.05 5.02
CA TRP A 23 -4.49 -1.34 5.42
C TRP A 23 -5.34 -2.54 4.98
N TYR A 24 -6.61 -2.37 4.62
CA TYR A 24 -7.42 -3.46 4.04
C TYR A 24 -6.76 -4.07 2.80
N LEU A 25 -6.24 -3.23 1.89
CA LEU A 25 -5.60 -3.72 0.69
C LEU A 25 -4.25 -4.41 1.00
N LEU A 26 -3.49 -3.89 1.98
CA LEU A 26 -2.23 -4.50 2.41
C LEU A 26 -2.46 -5.87 3.07
N VAL A 27 -3.47 -5.98 3.92
CA VAL A 27 -3.89 -7.28 4.50
C VAL A 27 -4.33 -8.25 3.41
N PHE A 28 -5.11 -7.76 2.44
CA PHE A 28 -5.57 -8.57 1.32
C PHE A 28 -4.40 -9.08 0.47
N THR A 29 -3.41 -8.24 0.16
CA THR A 29 -2.22 -8.69 -0.62
C THR A 29 -1.38 -9.70 0.16
N ALA A 30 -1.17 -9.50 1.47
CA ALA A 30 -0.47 -10.46 2.31
C ALA A 30 -1.23 -11.80 2.41
N PHE A 31 -2.54 -11.75 2.64
CA PHE A 31 -3.40 -12.93 2.67
C PHE A 31 -3.37 -13.69 1.34
N GLY A 32 -3.54 -12.97 0.22
CA GLY A 32 -3.52 -13.56 -1.11
C GLY A 32 -2.18 -14.22 -1.44
N SER A 33 -1.07 -13.57 -1.05
CA SER A 33 0.26 -14.17 -1.23
C SER A 33 0.47 -15.42 -0.37
N ALA A 34 -0.04 -15.44 0.87
CA ALA A 34 0.06 -16.61 1.73
C ALA A 34 -0.76 -17.79 1.19
N ILE A 35 -1.98 -17.54 0.69
CA ILE A 35 -2.79 -18.56 0.01
C ILE A 35 -2.06 -19.08 -1.24
N THR A 36 -1.56 -18.17 -2.08
CA THR A 36 -0.80 -18.56 -3.28
C THR A 36 0.40 -19.42 -2.92
N ALA A 37 1.21 -19.00 -1.93
CA ALA A 37 2.36 -19.78 -1.45
C ALA A 37 1.94 -21.16 -0.96
N SER A 38 0.85 -21.25 -0.18
CA SER A 38 0.38 -22.52 0.38
C SER A 38 0.06 -23.54 -0.70
N TYR A 39 -0.69 -23.15 -1.72
CA TYR A 39 -1.11 -24.07 -2.78
C TYR A 39 -0.02 -24.31 -3.84
N SER A 40 0.87 -23.34 -4.10
CA SER A 40 1.97 -23.52 -5.05
C SER A 40 3.12 -24.40 -4.51
N THR A 41 3.20 -24.62 -3.19
CA THR A 41 4.33 -25.36 -2.58
C THR A 41 3.88 -26.47 -1.63
N ASP A 42 2.57 -26.70 -1.50
CA ASP A 42 1.95 -27.66 -0.55
C ASP A 42 2.39 -27.46 0.91
N ASN A 43 2.71 -26.22 1.26
CA ASN A 43 3.07 -25.80 2.60
C ASN A 43 1.95 -24.96 3.20
N PHE A 44 1.49 -25.27 4.40
CA PHE A 44 0.34 -24.59 5.01
C PHE A 44 0.69 -24.02 6.40
N LEU A 45 0.25 -22.79 6.64
CA LEU A 45 0.31 -22.20 7.97
C LEU A 45 -0.64 -22.92 8.93
N THR A 46 -0.20 -23.10 10.15
CA THR A 46 -1.08 -23.51 11.25
C THR A 46 -2.10 -22.39 11.57
N PRO A 47 -3.26 -22.69 12.17
CA PRO A 47 -4.24 -21.67 12.55
C PRO A 47 -3.64 -20.52 13.39
N ILE A 48 -2.71 -20.82 14.29
CA ILE A 48 -2.05 -19.79 15.11
C ILE A 48 -1.11 -18.90 14.27
N GLN A 49 -0.41 -19.45 13.28
CA GLN A 49 0.43 -18.66 12.38
C GLN A 49 -0.42 -17.75 11.47
N TRP A 50 -1.61 -18.19 11.03
CA TRP A 50 -2.58 -17.34 10.34
C TRP A 50 -3.01 -16.15 11.20
N ILE A 51 -3.28 -16.38 12.49
CA ILE A 51 -3.62 -15.29 13.41
C ILE A 51 -2.44 -14.32 13.54
N PHE A 52 -1.21 -14.82 13.73
CA PHE A 52 -0.03 -13.97 13.81
C PHE A 52 0.21 -13.19 12.51
N LEU A 53 0.05 -13.80 11.35
CA LEU A 53 0.20 -13.11 10.07
C LEU A 53 -0.82 -11.95 9.94
N LEU A 54 -2.11 -12.23 10.12
CA LEU A 54 -3.16 -11.23 9.95
C LEU A 54 -3.04 -10.11 10.99
N VAL A 55 -2.88 -10.45 12.27
CA VAL A 55 -2.70 -9.46 13.35
C VAL A 55 -1.42 -8.67 13.13
N GLY A 56 -0.33 -9.31 12.72
CA GLY A 56 0.95 -8.68 12.44
C GLY A 56 0.85 -7.64 11.32
N ILE A 57 0.23 -7.98 10.18
CA ILE A 57 0.04 -7.05 9.05
C ILE A 57 -0.90 -5.91 9.42
N ILE A 58 -2.02 -6.18 10.10
CA ILE A 58 -2.96 -5.15 10.55
C ILE A 58 -2.24 -4.18 11.50
N ALA A 59 -1.58 -4.70 12.53
CA ALA A 59 -0.88 -3.90 13.52
C ALA A 59 0.28 -3.10 12.90
N GLY A 60 1.07 -3.72 11.99
CA GLY A 60 2.17 -3.06 11.30
C GLY A 60 1.71 -1.92 10.39
N SER A 61 0.67 -2.14 9.60
CA SER A 61 0.09 -1.11 8.74
C SER A 61 -0.55 0.02 9.56
N ALA A 62 -1.28 -0.33 10.62
CA ALA A 62 -1.87 0.64 11.54
C ALA A 62 -0.81 1.45 12.29
N ALA A 63 0.31 0.82 12.69
CA ALA A 63 1.47 1.48 13.30
C ALA A 63 2.09 2.48 12.34
N ALA A 64 2.36 2.06 11.09
CA ALA A 64 2.90 2.91 10.04
C ALA A 64 2.00 4.14 9.82
N ASP A 65 0.68 3.95 9.72
CA ASP A 65 -0.28 5.04 9.53
C ASP A 65 -0.37 6.00 10.72
N ALA A 66 -0.34 5.49 11.96
CA ALA A 66 -0.34 6.32 13.17
C ALA A 66 0.95 7.13 13.30
N LEU A 67 2.12 6.50 13.06
CA LEU A 67 3.44 7.15 13.18
C LEU A 67 3.71 8.12 12.05
N THR A 68 3.28 7.83 10.82
CA THR A 68 3.32 8.80 9.72
C THR A 68 2.36 9.96 9.97
N GLY A 69 1.16 9.70 10.53
CA GLY A 69 0.25 10.75 10.96
C GLY A 69 0.85 11.65 12.04
N TYR A 70 1.65 11.09 12.97
CA TYR A 70 2.42 11.86 13.93
C TYR A 70 3.51 12.73 13.27
N ASN A 71 4.26 12.16 12.31
CA ASN A 71 5.30 12.87 11.58
C ASN A 71 4.73 14.03 10.72
N ASP A 72 3.59 13.78 10.09
CA ASP A 72 2.98 14.65 9.09
C ASP A 72 1.95 15.64 9.67
N ARG A 73 1.75 15.69 10.99
CA ARG A 73 0.69 16.46 11.66
C ARG A 73 0.61 17.94 11.28
N ASP A 74 1.75 18.55 10.99
CA ASP A 74 1.85 19.95 10.57
C ASP A 74 1.39 20.15 9.12
N ILE A 75 1.85 19.32 8.19
CA ILE A 75 1.40 19.38 6.79
C ILE A 75 -0.05 18.92 6.64
N ASP A 76 -0.47 17.93 7.42
CA ASP A 76 -1.86 17.46 7.45
C ASP A 76 -2.84 18.56 7.92
N ALA A 77 -2.42 19.45 8.81
CA ALA A 77 -3.23 20.58 9.26
C ALA A 77 -3.45 21.65 8.18
N ILE A 78 -2.55 21.74 7.17
CA ILE A 78 -2.63 22.70 6.08
C ILE A 78 -3.54 22.20 4.93
N MET A 79 -3.53 20.90 4.68
CA MET A 79 -4.28 20.29 3.57
C MET A 79 -5.77 20.16 3.89
N ASP A 80 -6.64 20.60 2.97
CA ASP A 80 -8.09 20.53 3.17
C ASP A 80 -8.61 19.12 3.34
N ARG A 81 -8.01 18.14 2.66
CA ARG A 81 -8.34 16.72 2.77
C ARG A 81 -8.00 16.09 4.12
N THR A 82 -6.98 16.58 4.83
CA THR A 82 -6.40 15.90 6.00
C THR A 82 -6.49 16.69 7.31
N LYS A 83 -6.85 17.98 7.26
CA LYS A 83 -6.98 18.84 8.46
C LYS A 83 -7.98 18.33 9.50
N ALA A 84 -8.97 17.54 9.07
CA ALA A 84 -9.95 16.91 9.96
C ALA A 84 -9.50 15.59 10.59
N ARG A 85 -8.28 15.10 10.27
CA ARG A 85 -7.74 13.86 10.86
C ARG A 85 -7.56 13.99 12.39
N PRO A 86 -7.52 12.87 13.15
CA PRO A 86 -7.51 12.88 14.60
C PRO A 86 -6.41 13.74 15.25
N ILE A 87 -5.19 13.76 14.70
CA ILE A 87 -4.09 14.54 15.27
C ILE A 87 -4.23 16.04 14.92
N PRO A 88 -4.35 16.46 13.64
CA PRO A 88 -4.51 17.86 13.29
C PRO A 88 -5.72 18.54 13.93
N SER A 89 -6.83 17.80 14.07
CA SER A 89 -8.06 18.31 14.71
C SER A 89 -8.02 18.34 16.24
N GLY A 90 -6.94 17.87 16.87
CA GLY A 90 -6.81 17.82 18.32
C GLY A 90 -7.59 16.71 19.02
N ARG A 91 -8.28 15.82 18.28
CA ARG A 91 -9.04 14.70 18.86
C ARG A 91 -8.12 13.64 19.51
N ILE A 92 -6.89 13.52 19.05
CA ILE A 92 -5.82 12.70 19.66
C ILE A 92 -4.59 13.57 19.81
N THR A 93 -3.98 13.57 21.00
CA THR A 93 -2.73 14.31 21.20
C THR A 93 -1.58 13.64 20.45
N PRO A 94 -0.59 14.39 19.94
CA PRO A 94 0.57 13.81 19.25
C PRO A 94 1.30 12.76 20.09
N ARG A 95 1.42 12.98 21.41
CA ARG A 95 2.05 12.03 22.34
C ARG A 95 1.30 10.70 22.38
N ASN A 96 -0.03 10.75 22.48
CA ASN A 96 -0.86 9.52 22.52
C ASN A 96 -0.81 8.78 21.17
N ALA A 97 -0.80 9.49 20.04
CA ALA A 97 -0.64 8.88 18.72
C ALA A 97 0.73 8.18 18.57
N LEU A 98 1.81 8.81 19.08
CA LEU A 98 3.15 8.21 19.07
C LEU A 98 3.19 6.93 19.92
N ILE A 99 2.70 6.97 21.16
CA ILE A 99 2.67 5.81 22.06
C ILE A 99 1.85 4.66 21.43
N PHE A 100 0.67 4.98 20.90
CA PHE A 100 -0.20 4.01 20.25
C PHE A 100 0.46 3.38 19.02
N GLY A 101 1.10 4.19 18.15
CA GLY A 101 1.81 3.69 16.99
C GLY A 101 3.00 2.80 17.35
N LEU A 102 3.79 3.16 18.38
CA LEU A 102 4.90 2.33 18.87
C LEU A 102 4.40 1.00 19.48
N PHE A 103 3.30 1.03 20.21
CA PHE A 103 2.67 -0.17 20.75
C PHE A 103 2.22 -1.13 19.65
N LEU A 104 1.56 -0.62 18.61
CA LEU A 104 1.17 -1.43 17.45
C LEU A 104 2.38 -1.98 16.69
N ALA A 105 3.46 -1.18 16.55
CA ALA A 105 4.70 -1.65 15.94
C ALA A 105 5.32 -2.82 16.73
N ALA A 106 5.34 -2.73 18.06
CA ALA A 106 5.81 -3.83 18.91
C ALA A 106 4.97 -5.10 18.74
N ILE A 107 3.64 -4.97 18.68
CA ILE A 107 2.75 -6.11 18.39
C ILE A 107 3.07 -6.72 17.03
N SER A 108 3.22 -5.91 15.99
CA SER A 108 3.47 -6.41 14.65
C SER A 108 4.80 -7.16 14.54
N LEU A 109 5.86 -6.63 15.16
CA LEU A 109 7.17 -7.28 15.19
C LEU A 109 7.14 -8.58 16.00
N PHE A 110 6.42 -8.61 17.13
CA PHE A 110 6.22 -9.82 17.91
C PHE A 110 5.49 -10.91 17.11
N CYS A 111 4.40 -10.55 16.43
CA CYS A 111 3.67 -11.47 15.57
C CYS A 111 4.55 -12.00 14.42
N ALA A 112 5.31 -11.13 13.75
CA ALA A 112 6.21 -11.50 12.68
C ALA A 112 7.33 -12.44 13.17
N TRP A 113 7.92 -12.15 14.34
CA TRP A 113 8.91 -13.01 14.99
C TRP A 113 8.36 -14.39 15.34
N SER A 114 7.10 -14.47 15.75
CA SER A 114 6.43 -15.74 16.09
C SER A 114 6.18 -16.64 14.88
N ILE A 115 6.33 -16.11 13.64
CA ILE A 115 6.23 -16.90 12.42
C ILE A 115 7.63 -17.38 11.99
N ASN A 116 8.51 -16.46 11.59
CA ASN A 116 9.91 -16.74 11.25
C ASN A 116 10.75 -15.46 11.19
N TYR A 117 12.09 -15.58 11.16
CA TYR A 117 13.01 -14.44 11.16
C TYR A 117 12.96 -13.61 9.88
N LEU A 118 12.62 -14.20 8.71
CA LEU A 118 12.51 -13.46 7.46
C LEU A 118 11.27 -12.56 7.48
N THR A 119 10.14 -13.08 7.97
CA THR A 119 8.92 -12.29 8.21
C THR A 119 9.20 -11.12 9.17
N LEU A 120 9.95 -11.36 10.26
CA LEU A 120 10.37 -10.29 11.18
C LEU A 120 11.22 -9.24 10.48
N GLY A 121 12.24 -9.65 9.72
CA GLY A 121 13.13 -8.74 8.99
C GLY A 121 12.39 -7.87 7.98
N LEU A 122 11.47 -8.47 7.22
CA LEU A 122 10.63 -7.74 6.26
C LEU A 122 9.64 -6.79 6.95
N MET A 123 9.04 -7.19 8.06
CA MET A 123 8.15 -6.32 8.85
C MET A 123 8.91 -5.11 9.40
N ALA A 124 10.10 -5.34 9.98
CA ALA A 124 10.96 -4.26 10.46
C ALA A 124 11.40 -3.33 9.32
N PHE A 125 11.78 -3.88 8.16
CA PHE A 125 12.12 -3.11 6.97
C PHE A 125 10.93 -2.27 6.48
N GLY A 126 9.73 -2.85 6.36
CA GLY A 126 8.53 -2.11 5.93
C GLY A 126 8.17 -0.95 6.85
N LEU A 127 8.25 -1.16 8.17
CA LEU A 127 8.06 -0.10 9.17
C LEU A 127 9.13 0.99 9.04
N PHE A 128 10.40 0.62 8.94
CA PHE A 128 11.51 1.56 8.76
C PHE A 128 11.35 2.38 7.47
N ASP A 129 11.08 1.71 6.34
CA ASP A 129 10.90 2.38 5.05
C ASP A 129 9.74 3.38 5.09
N ASN A 130 8.59 2.98 5.62
CA ASN A 130 7.42 3.87 5.68
C ASN A 130 7.62 5.07 6.62
N ILE A 131 8.07 4.81 7.86
CA ILE A 131 8.12 5.83 8.91
C ILE A 131 9.32 6.74 8.74
N ILE A 132 10.50 6.17 8.41
CA ILE A 132 11.76 6.92 8.36
C ILE A 132 12.07 7.35 6.94
N VAL A 133 12.18 6.40 5.99
CA VAL A 133 12.61 6.74 4.61
C VAL A 133 11.54 7.57 3.93
N TYR A 134 10.32 7.07 3.83
CA TYR A 134 9.23 7.77 3.17
C TYR A 134 8.81 9.04 3.93
N SER A 135 8.31 8.91 5.17
CA SER A 135 7.63 10.01 5.85
C SER A 135 8.62 11.07 6.36
N LYS A 136 9.70 10.65 7.07
CA LYS A 136 10.61 11.59 7.71
C LYS A 136 11.68 12.16 6.77
N TRP A 137 12.25 11.32 5.87
CA TRP A 137 13.37 11.76 5.04
C TRP A 137 12.93 12.32 3.69
N LEU A 138 12.08 11.60 2.93
CA LEU A 138 11.84 11.90 1.53
C LEU A 138 10.59 12.73 1.26
N LYS A 139 9.49 12.49 1.97
CA LYS A 139 8.18 13.08 1.67
C LYS A 139 8.20 14.60 1.53
N ARG A 140 9.05 15.28 2.32
CA ARG A 140 9.17 16.74 2.34
C ARG A 140 10.29 17.27 1.47
N LYS A 141 11.14 16.42 0.90
CA LYS A 141 12.40 16.82 0.25
C LYS A 141 12.50 16.38 -1.20
N SER A 142 11.83 15.29 -1.59
CA SER A 142 12.07 14.67 -2.90
C SER A 142 10.79 14.19 -3.56
N GLN A 143 10.71 14.38 -4.87
CA GLN A 143 9.67 13.80 -5.71
C GLN A 143 9.79 12.27 -5.88
N THR A 144 10.95 11.68 -5.50
CA THR A 144 11.19 10.22 -5.54
C THR A 144 10.63 9.50 -4.31
N ASN A 145 9.98 10.24 -3.40
CA ASN A 145 9.41 9.70 -2.16
C ASN A 145 8.50 8.49 -2.41
N ILE A 146 7.72 8.50 -3.50
CA ILE A 146 6.80 7.41 -3.84
C ILE A 146 7.52 6.17 -4.36
N ILE A 147 8.65 6.32 -5.06
CA ILE A 147 9.43 5.19 -5.55
C ILE A 147 10.17 4.53 -4.39
N LEU A 148 10.97 5.30 -3.65
CA LEU A 148 11.80 4.78 -2.55
C LEU A 148 10.97 4.36 -1.33
N GLY A 149 9.89 5.08 -1.01
CA GLY A 149 8.94 4.70 0.05
C GLY A 149 7.91 3.66 -0.39
N GLY A 150 7.89 3.30 -1.68
CA GLY A 150 6.98 2.30 -2.23
C GLY A 150 7.28 0.86 -1.78
N PHE A 151 8.51 0.60 -1.34
CA PHE A 151 8.85 -0.72 -0.80
C PHE A 151 7.96 -1.10 0.37
N SER A 152 7.65 -0.19 1.28
CA SER A 152 6.79 -0.46 2.43
C SER A 152 5.38 -0.95 2.05
N GLY A 153 4.84 -0.50 0.91
CA GLY A 153 3.55 -0.96 0.41
C GLY A 153 3.63 -2.31 -0.33
N ALA A 154 4.78 -2.69 -0.86
CA ALA A 154 5.01 -3.96 -1.53
C ALA A 154 5.35 -5.10 -0.56
N VAL A 155 6.03 -4.77 0.54
CA VAL A 155 6.51 -5.74 1.55
C VAL A 155 5.40 -6.63 2.13
N PRO A 156 4.17 -6.17 2.40
CA PRO A 156 3.10 -7.05 2.88
C PRO A 156 2.83 -8.26 1.98
N ALA A 157 2.87 -8.09 0.66
CA ALA A 157 2.72 -9.21 -0.27
C ALA A 157 3.86 -10.24 -0.10
N LEU A 158 5.11 -9.77 0.00
CA LEU A 158 6.25 -10.66 0.23
C LEU A 158 6.19 -11.32 1.62
N ILE A 159 5.79 -10.59 2.67
CA ILE A 159 5.58 -11.13 4.01
C ILE A 159 4.58 -12.28 3.98
N GLY A 160 3.45 -12.12 3.27
CA GLY A 160 2.46 -13.18 3.14
C GLY A 160 3.05 -14.46 2.57
N TYR A 161 3.87 -14.34 1.52
CA TYR A 161 4.53 -15.48 0.88
C TYR A 161 5.55 -16.15 1.82
N VAL A 162 6.51 -15.37 2.35
CA VAL A 162 7.59 -15.92 3.17
C VAL A 162 7.15 -16.35 4.58
N ALA A 163 5.96 -15.98 5.01
CA ALA A 163 5.36 -16.52 6.22
C ALA A 163 5.07 -18.01 6.06
N VAL A 164 4.75 -18.46 4.85
CA VAL A 164 4.45 -19.84 4.50
C VAL A 164 5.73 -20.60 4.17
N THR A 165 6.51 -20.10 3.22
CA THR A 165 7.67 -20.80 2.66
C THR A 165 8.67 -19.86 2.02
N THR A 166 9.89 -20.33 1.80
CA THR A 166 10.89 -19.67 0.95
C THR A 166 11.15 -20.44 -0.34
N GLU A 167 10.46 -21.56 -0.54
CA GLU A 167 10.50 -22.30 -1.81
C GLU A 167 9.84 -21.45 -2.91
N ASN A 168 10.35 -21.50 -4.11
CA ASN A 168 9.86 -20.70 -5.25
C ASN A 168 9.65 -19.21 -4.90
N ILE A 169 10.58 -18.63 -4.14
CA ILE A 169 10.49 -17.24 -3.62
C ILE A 169 10.29 -16.21 -4.73
N GLU A 170 10.66 -16.54 -5.96
CA GLU A 170 10.45 -15.72 -7.15
C GLU A 170 8.97 -15.42 -7.40
N ILE A 171 8.04 -16.30 -6.98
CA ILE A 171 6.60 -16.04 -7.02
C ILE A 171 6.26 -14.90 -6.04
N GLY A 172 6.71 -15.00 -4.79
CA GLY A 172 6.51 -13.95 -3.78
C GLY A 172 7.13 -12.62 -4.20
N LEU A 173 8.33 -12.66 -4.82
CA LEU A 173 8.99 -11.48 -5.37
C LEU A 173 8.21 -10.88 -6.55
N ALA A 174 7.66 -11.69 -7.43
CA ALA A 174 6.81 -11.20 -8.54
C ALA A 174 5.53 -10.52 -8.03
N MET A 175 4.87 -11.10 -7.01
CA MET A 175 3.70 -10.49 -6.37
C MET A 175 4.05 -9.17 -5.68
N ALA A 176 5.17 -9.09 -4.96
CA ALA A 176 5.64 -7.86 -4.34
C ALA A 176 6.05 -6.82 -5.39
N ALA A 177 6.73 -7.22 -6.47
CA ALA A 177 7.09 -6.35 -7.57
C ALA A 177 5.85 -5.76 -8.25
N LEU A 178 4.80 -6.55 -8.46
CA LEU A 178 3.54 -6.05 -8.99
C LEU A 178 2.96 -4.92 -8.12
N VAL A 179 2.92 -5.09 -6.81
CA VAL A 179 2.49 -4.03 -5.88
C VAL A 179 3.41 -2.82 -5.96
N PHE A 180 4.73 -3.03 -5.97
CA PHE A 180 5.72 -1.95 -6.06
C PHE A 180 5.52 -1.08 -7.31
N PHE A 181 5.35 -1.69 -8.48
CA PHE A 181 5.11 -0.95 -9.74
C PHE A 181 3.70 -0.39 -9.86
N TRP A 182 2.72 -0.93 -9.12
CA TRP A 182 1.38 -0.37 -9.00
C TRP A 182 1.36 0.96 -8.22
N ILE A 183 2.17 1.09 -7.17
CA ILE A 183 2.17 2.25 -6.27
C ILE A 183 2.39 3.58 -7.00
N PRO A 184 3.37 3.77 -7.91
CA PRO A 184 3.55 5.03 -8.59
C PRO A 184 2.33 5.45 -9.42
N THR A 185 1.75 4.53 -10.18
CA THR A 185 0.54 4.79 -10.97
C THR A 185 -0.62 5.22 -10.06
N HIS A 186 -0.85 4.50 -8.97
CA HIS A 186 -1.91 4.77 -8.01
C HIS A 186 -1.72 6.12 -7.30
N ILE A 187 -0.58 6.30 -6.67
CA ILE A 187 -0.33 7.47 -5.81
C ILE A 187 -0.12 8.76 -6.63
N TRP A 188 0.55 8.70 -7.78
CA TRP A 188 0.71 9.91 -8.59
C TRP A 188 -0.58 10.33 -9.28
N SER A 189 -1.48 9.39 -9.63
CA SER A 189 -2.83 9.73 -10.09
C SER A 189 -3.64 10.44 -9.01
N LEU A 190 -3.58 9.96 -7.76
CA LEU A 190 -4.16 10.66 -6.62
C LEU A 190 -3.51 12.03 -6.40
N ALA A 191 -2.18 12.10 -6.43
CA ALA A 191 -1.44 13.34 -6.21
C ALA A 191 -1.76 14.39 -7.28
N LEU A 192 -2.00 13.97 -8.53
CA LEU A 192 -2.44 14.86 -9.61
C LEU A 192 -3.84 15.40 -9.34
N HIS A 193 -4.78 14.54 -8.89
CA HIS A 193 -6.13 14.94 -8.53
C HIS A 193 -6.18 15.96 -7.39
N VAL A 194 -5.36 15.77 -6.35
CA VAL A 194 -5.30 16.66 -5.16
C VAL A 194 -4.06 17.58 -5.17
N LYS A 195 -3.57 17.95 -6.34
CA LYS A 195 -2.35 18.74 -6.53
C LYS A 195 -2.36 20.04 -5.71
N LYS A 196 -3.51 20.71 -5.62
CA LYS A 196 -3.67 21.98 -4.89
C LYS A 196 -3.31 21.83 -3.41
N ASP A 197 -3.73 20.73 -2.76
CA ASP A 197 -3.42 20.43 -1.36
C ASP A 197 -1.91 20.25 -1.14
N TYR A 198 -1.26 19.47 -2.00
CA TYR A 198 0.19 19.26 -1.89
C TYR A 198 0.99 20.53 -2.15
N THR A 199 0.56 21.35 -3.12
CA THR A 199 1.17 22.67 -3.38
C THR A 199 1.04 23.58 -2.16
N LYS A 200 -0.16 23.67 -1.56
CA LYS A 200 -0.43 24.49 -0.36
C LYS A 200 0.43 24.07 0.84
N ALA A 201 0.66 22.76 0.98
CA ALA A 201 1.46 22.19 2.08
C ALA A 201 2.97 22.14 1.80
N GLY A 202 3.42 22.57 0.60
CA GLY A 202 4.84 22.56 0.22
C GLY A 202 5.44 21.15 0.06
N VAL A 203 4.60 20.13 -0.19
CA VAL A 203 5.07 18.75 -0.37
C VAL A 203 5.45 18.51 -1.83
N PRO A 204 6.70 18.14 -2.16
CA PRO A 204 7.21 18.05 -3.52
C PRO A 204 6.78 16.76 -4.22
N MET A 205 5.47 16.52 -4.32
CA MET A 205 4.95 15.41 -5.13
C MET A 205 5.22 15.65 -6.61
N LEU A 206 5.34 14.57 -7.40
CA LEU A 206 5.65 14.65 -8.83
C LEU A 206 4.81 15.72 -9.56
N PRO A 207 3.47 15.81 -9.41
CA PRO A 207 2.67 16.83 -10.11
C PRO A 207 2.97 18.27 -9.66
N VAL A 208 3.49 18.45 -8.44
CA VAL A 208 3.86 19.78 -7.92
C VAL A 208 5.16 20.26 -8.53
N VAL A 209 6.17 19.37 -8.61
CA VAL A 209 7.53 19.70 -9.06
C VAL A 209 7.66 19.66 -10.58
N ALA A 210 7.18 18.60 -11.21
CA ALA A 210 7.36 18.36 -12.65
C ALA A 210 6.26 18.99 -13.52
N GLY A 211 5.18 19.47 -12.93
CA GLY A 211 4.02 19.98 -13.64
C GLY A 211 3.12 18.87 -14.20
N GLU A 212 1.98 19.28 -14.76
CA GLU A 212 0.93 18.37 -15.19
C GLU A 212 1.34 17.49 -16.37
N LYS A 213 1.86 18.11 -17.44
CA LYS A 213 2.25 17.44 -18.70
C LYS A 213 3.25 16.31 -18.44
N LYS A 214 4.32 16.58 -17.70
CA LYS A 214 5.34 15.58 -17.40
C LYS A 214 4.79 14.50 -16.46
N SER A 215 3.93 14.86 -15.52
CA SER A 215 3.33 13.90 -14.58
C SER A 215 2.44 12.89 -15.29
N VAL A 216 1.59 13.31 -16.22
CA VAL A 216 0.74 12.37 -16.98
C VAL A 216 1.57 11.44 -17.87
N GLN A 217 2.70 11.90 -18.42
CA GLN A 217 3.63 11.06 -19.17
C GLN A 217 4.28 10.00 -18.29
N VAL A 218 4.74 10.38 -17.09
CA VAL A 218 5.35 9.46 -16.13
C VAL A 218 4.32 8.45 -15.62
N ILE A 219 3.09 8.89 -15.32
CA ILE A 219 1.98 8.00 -14.94
C ILE A 219 1.68 7.00 -16.05
N ALA A 220 1.65 7.43 -17.32
CA ALA A 220 1.42 6.54 -18.45
C ALA A 220 2.56 5.50 -18.58
N GLY A 221 3.80 5.93 -18.44
CA GLY A 221 4.97 5.04 -18.45
C GLY A 221 4.95 4.01 -17.30
N THR A 222 4.63 4.44 -16.08
CA THR A 222 4.52 3.51 -14.94
C THR A 222 3.32 2.57 -15.05
N THR A 223 2.21 3.02 -15.65
CA THR A 223 1.06 2.15 -15.93
C THR A 223 1.43 1.06 -16.94
N LEU A 224 2.12 1.43 -18.03
CA LEU A 224 2.59 0.45 -19.02
C LEU A 224 3.55 -0.55 -18.39
N LEU A 225 4.52 -0.06 -17.60
CA LEU A 225 5.48 -0.92 -16.92
C LEU A 225 4.78 -1.88 -15.92
N MET A 226 3.82 -1.40 -15.15
CA MET A 226 3.02 -2.22 -14.25
C MET A 226 2.28 -3.33 -15.00
N VAL A 227 1.67 -3.02 -16.16
CA VAL A 227 0.96 -4.02 -16.98
C VAL A 227 1.94 -5.04 -17.55
N ILE A 228 3.11 -4.62 -18.03
CA ILE A 228 4.17 -5.55 -18.50
C ILE A 228 4.59 -6.49 -17.35
N ILE A 229 4.86 -5.95 -16.17
CA ILE A 229 5.24 -6.73 -14.98
C ILE A 229 4.15 -7.73 -14.61
N SER A 230 2.87 -7.35 -14.73
CA SER A 230 1.75 -8.25 -14.42
C SER A 230 1.66 -9.45 -15.36
N LEU A 231 2.28 -9.43 -16.52
CA LEU A 231 2.28 -10.56 -17.46
C LEU A 231 3.45 -11.54 -17.21
N ILE A 232 4.52 -11.10 -16.51
CA ILE A 232 5.73 -11.91 -16.31
C ILE A 232 5.42 -13.26 -15.65
N PRO A 233 4.59 -13.36 -14.58
CA PRO A 233 4.34 -14.64 -13.92
C PRO A 233 3.79 -15.73 -14.85
N TYR A 234 2.97 -15.36 -15.82
CA TYR A 234 2.46 -16.29 -16.82
C TYR A 234 3.58 -16.79 -17.76
N PHE A 235 4.40 -15.88 -18.30
CA PHE A 235 5.47 -16.25 -19.22
C PHE A 235 6.61 -17.04 -18.56
N LEU A 236 6.73 -16.97 -17.24
CA LEU A 236 7.61 -17.82 -16.47
C LEU A 236 7.00 -19.17 -16.07
N ASN A 237 5.82 -19.51 -16.63
CA ASN A 237 5.06 -20.73 -16.33
C ASN A 237 4.73 -20.90 -14.82
N GLN A 238 4.57 -19.81 -14.11
CA GLN A 238 4.25 -19.82 -12.67
C GLN A 238 2.74 -19.84 -12.43
N PHE A 239 1.95 -19.36 -13.41
CA PHE A 239 0.49 -19.28 -13.33
C PHE A 239 -0.16 -19.59 -14.67
N GLY A 240 -1.44 -20.02 -14.64
CA GLY A 240 -2.18 -20.48 -15.79
C GLY A 240 -3.01 -19.38 -16.49
N MET A 241 -4.00 -19.85 -17.23
CA MET A 241 -4.83 -18.99 -18.11
C MET A 241 -5.76 -18.06 -17.35
N ILE A 242 -6.21 -18.40 -16.15
CA ILE A 242 -7.11 -17.55 -15.35
C ILE A 242 -6.37 -16.26 -14.99
N TYR A 243 -5.13 -16.40 -14.50
CA TYR A 243 -4.28 -15.24 -14.22
C TYR A 243 -3.98 -14.43 -15.48
N PHE A 244 -3.56 -15.10 -16.56
CA PHE A 244 -3.19 -14.43 -17.82
C PHE A 244 -4.32 -13.59 -18.40
N VAL A 245 -5.53 -14.18 -18.53
CA VAL A 245 -6.71 -13.48 -19.06
C VAL A 245 -7.07 -12.28 -18.16
N THR A 246 -7.01 -12.45 -16.84
CA THR A 246 -7.26 -11.36 -15.89
C THR A 246 -6.24 -10.24 -16.06
N ALA A 247 -4.95 -10.56 -16.20
CA ALA A 247 -3.87 -9.58 -16.39
C ALA A 247 -4.05 -8.82 -17.72
N ILE A 248 -4.37 -9.49 -18.81
CA ILE A 248 -4.62 -8.87 -20.12
C ILE A 248 -5.84 -7.95 -20.08
N LEU A 249 -6.99 -8.44 -19.64
CA LEU A 249 -8.24 -7.65 -19.65
C LEU A 249 -8.12 -6.43 -18.71
N GLY A 250 -7.64 -6.64 -17.51
CA GLY A 250 -7.40 -5.56 -16.56
C GLY A 250 -6.33 -4.59 -17.04
N GLY A 251 -5.24 -5.11 -17.63
CA GLY A 251 -4.16 -4.32 -18.22
C GLY A 251 -4.64 -3.42 -19.37
N ILE A 252 -5.49 -3.92 -20.25
CA ILE A 252 -6.11 -3.12 -21.34
C ILE A 252 -6.88 -1.94 -20.72
N VAL A 253 -7.71 -2.19 -19.72
CA VAL A 253 -8.49 -1.15 -19.04
C VAL A 253 -7.56 -0.09 -18.41
N MET A 254 -6.47 -0.51 -17.77
CA MET A 254 -5.48 0.39 -17.17
C MET A 254 -4.79 1.23 -18.23
N ILE A 255 -4.35 0.63 -19.34
CA ILE A 255 -3.70 1.34 -20.45
C ILE A 255 -4.65 2.34 -21.10
N VAL A 256 -5.88 1.93 -21.45
CA VAL A 256 -6.88 2.81 -22.06
C VAL A 256 -7.18 4.03 -21.15
N THR A 257 -7.35 3.78 -19.86
CA THR A 257 -7.60 4.85 -18.88
C THR A 257 -6.40 5.79 -18.77
N SER A 258 -5.19 5.26 -18.78
CA SER A 258 -3.96 6.03 -18.72
C SER A 258 -3.73 6.86 -20.00
N LEU A 259 -4.05 6.31 -21.19
CA LEU A 259 -4.02 7.03 -22.45
C LEU A 259 -5.10 8.13 -22.49
N TRP A 260 -6.28 7.89 -21.92
CA TRP A 260 -7.27 8.96 -21.76
C TRP A 260 -6.74 10.11 -20.91
N LEU A 261 -6.09 9.81 -19.77
CA LEU A 261 -5.45 10.83 -18.93
C LEU A 261 -4.33 11.57 -19.68
N LEU A 262 -3.53 10.87 -20.48
CA LEU A 262 -2.45 11.45 -21.28
C LEU A 262 -2.98 12.38 -22.39
N ALA A 263 -4.04 11.98 -23.08
CA ALA A 263 -4.65 12.75 -24.17
C ALA A 263 -5.47 13.95 -23.67
N ARG A 264 -6.12 13.83 -22.53
CA ARG A 264 -6.98 14.86 -21.92
C ARG A 264 -6.74 14.96 -20.41
N PRO A 265 -5.64 15.60 -19.99
CA PRO A 265 -5.31 15.78 -18.58
C PRO A 265 -6.46 16.48 -17.85
N SER A 266 -6.95 15.86 -16.77
CA SER A 266 -8.03 16.42 -15.95
C SER A 266 -8.08 15.78 -14.56
N GLU A 267 -8.63 16.51 -13.59
CA GLU A 267 -8.89 15.99 -12.23
C GLU A 267 -9.82 14.75 -12.28
N LYS A 268 -10.77 14.70 -13.22
CA LYS A 268 -11.70 13.57 -13.41
C LYS A 268 -10.97 12.33 -13.93
N ALA A 269 -10.13 12.45 -14.95
CA ALA A 269 -9.40 11.33 -15.53
C ALA A 269 -8.37 10.77 -14.52
N SER A 270 -7.64 11.62 -13.80
CA SER A 270 -6.69 11.20 -12.79
C SER A 270 -7.36 10.49 -11.60
N TRP A 271 -8.52 11.01 -11.15
CA TRP A 271 -9.32 10.36 -10.11
C TRP A 271 -9.89 9.01 -10.55
N PHE A 272 -10.28 8.90 -11.83
CA PHE A 272 -10.77 7.64 -12.37
C PHE A 272 -9.67 6.58 -12.43
N LEU A 273 -8.47 6.94 -12.94
CA LEU A 273 -7.31 6.04 -12.96
C LEU A 273 -6.90 5.58 -11.56
N PHE A 274 -6.87 6.50 -10.59
CA PHE A 274 -6.66 6.18 -9.18
C PHE A 274 -7.66 5.13 -8.68
N LYS A 275 -8.96 5.34 -8.92
CA LYS A 275 -10.01 4.44 -8.41
C LYS A 275 -9.95 3.05 -9.06
N ILE A 276 -9.68 2.95 -10.36
CA ILE A 276 -9.71 1.67 -11.07
C ILE A 276 -8.44 0.83 -10.84
N SER A 277 -7.35 1.47 -10.44
CA SER A 277 -6.08 0.77 -10.18
C SER A 277 -6.15 -0.21 -9.01
N SER A 278 -6.95 0.06 -7.96
CA SER A 278 -7.13 -0.86 -6.83
C SER A 278 -7.95 -2.11 -7.19
N PRO A 279 -9.12 -2.02 -7.87
CA PRO A 279 -9.79 -3.19 -8.43
C PRO A 279 -8.90 -4.04 -9.36
N TYR A 280 -8.05 -3.42 -10.17
CA TYR A 280 -7.09 -4.15 -11.00
C TYR A 280 -6.13 -4.99 -10.15
N LEU A 281 -5.48 -4.39 -9.15
CA LEU A 281 -4.59 -5.11 -8.24
C LEU A 281 -5.33 -6.23 -7.50
N THR A 282 -6.54 -5.94 -7.01
CA THR A 282 -7.38 -6.94 -6.33
C THR A 282 -7.69 -8.12 -7.24
N ALA A 283 -8.09 -7.87 -8.49
CA ALA A 283 -8.40 -8.93 -9.47
C ALA A 283 -7.18 -9.82 -9.75
N LEU A 284 -5.98 -9.22 -9.88
CA LEU A 284 -4.75 -9.98 -10.07
C LEU A 284 -4.42 -10.88 -8.86
N PHE A 285 -4.58 -10.37 -7.64
CA PHE A 285 -4.34 -11.19 -6.44
C PHE A 285 -5.39 -12.29 -6.26
N VAL A 286 -6.66 -12.05 -6.64
CA VAL A 286 -7.67 -13.11 -6.71
C VAL A 286 -7.27 -14.16 -7.76
N ALA A 287 -6.82 -13.73 -8.93
CA ALA A 287 -6.39 -14.64 -9.99
C ALA A 287 -5.15 -15.47 -9.58
N PHE A 288 -4.18 -14.88 -8.85
CA PHE A 288 -3.07 -15.63 -8.26
C PHE A 288 -3.56 -16.75 -7.34
N MET A 289 -4.48 -16.43 -6.41
CA MET A 289 -5.03 -17.43 -5.49
C MET A 289 -5.79 -18.54 -6.25
N VAL A 290 -6.64 -18.15 -7.20
CA VAL A 290 -7.46 -19.11 -7.95
C VAL A 290 -6.58 -20.03 -8.80
N ASP A 291 -5.64 -19.48 -9.54
CA ASP A 291 -4.72 -20.29 -10.35
C ASP A 291 -3.88 -21.23 -9.47
N ALA A 292 -3.36 -20.79 -8.33
CA ALA A 292 -2.60 -21.63 -7.42
C ALA A 292 -3.43 -22.79 -6.83
N ILE A 293 -4.75 -22.60 -6.63
CA ILE A 293 -5.64 -23.64 -6.11
C ILE A 293 -5.97 -24.72 -7.17
N PHE A 294 -6.05 -24.31 -8.45
CA PHE A 294 -6.49 -25.19 -9.54
C PHE A 294 -5.37 -25.71 -10.44
N HIS A 295 -4.14 -25.29 -10.20
CA HIS A 295 -2.94 -25.66 -10.95
C HIS A 295 -2.08 -26.60 -10.17
#